data_e057896175240ecc6d1a0e5ddfd93e89
#
_entry.id   e057896175240ecc6d1a0e5ddfd93e89
#
_cell.length_a   1.000
_cell.length_b   1.000
_cell.length_c   1.000
_cell.angle_alpha   90.00
_cell.angle_beta   90.00
_cell.angle_gamma   90.00
#
_symmetry.space_group_name_H-M   'P 1'
#
loop_
_entity.id
_entity.type
_entity.pdbx_description
1 polymer ?
#
loop_
_entity_poly.entity_id
_entity_poly.type
_entity_poly.pdbx_seq_one_letter_code
_entity_poly.pdbx_strand_id
1 'polypeptide(L)'
;MNPARRWPGVALFCSLSLAYFVLGTVLVLRYNIFEPDAPNRVANAGFALQSRDPHLSAIGFVWNPLPSLVEIPLVWLSQLPALSLLKSAGLAGVVQSALFMSGAALMVRRIAFDLGVPALWRRIAVGAFALHPMIALYGASGLSEAAQMFCLLWCVRFLMRWCATRWVGDLAWAGIALGVGYLARYEAIPAAAAAVGLVAVLTWRRSAREVRWSTTAIDVVIVAFPVVTAFFVWAVTGWIINDEFFATLSSQYGNASQVAGRLARGTGDAGAQWPVVAARLFGMQPLTGVAVAAAVVVAATRRRAVPLVPVVVFGATLAFAAVAQHQSMTFGWFRFYLLAIPLVICVGLACWQTQTATRAVAAALVTASVVVAIPVTTPLIVDQDIAYGQLEAGLVSLVDPRAHPPGEDPARRRLISERRLAQWFDAKNLPEGSVLMDTFLTWGIWLSSERPKQFVITSDYDFVAALYRPWDFGIRYIVATNPERNVPDAINRRYPELWADGADIAAVTLSADGPTPDEMFRVYRTTGRPAPPPSATIRQAGG
;
A
#
# COMPACT_ATOMS: atom_id res chain seq x y z
N MET A 1 -22.98 25.51 -8.16
CA MET A 1 -21.96 25.89 -7.16
C MET A 1 -21.30 27.19 -7.58
N ASN A 2 -21.30 28.21 -6.72
CA ASN A 2 -20.70 29.52 -7.00
C ASN A 2 -19.17 29.39 -7.20
N PRO A 3 -18.57 29.86 -8.32
CA PRO A 3 -17.15 29.72 -8.62
C PRO A 3 -16.24 30.30 -7.52
N ALA A 4 -16.61 31.41 -6.89
CA ALA A 4 -15.85 31.99 -5.77
C ALA A 4 -15.61 31.04 -4.57
N ARG A 5 -16.36 29.95 -4.44
CA ARG A 5 -16.17 28.90 -3.40
C ARG A 5 -15.25 27.75 -3.82
N ARG A 6 -14.89 27.64 -5.12
CA ARG A 6 -14.04 26.57 -5.63
C ARG A 6 -12.56 26.83 -5.41
N TRP A 7 -12.12 28.07 -5.68
CA TRP A 7 -10.72 28.46 -5.63
C TRP A 7 -9.97 28.11 -4.33
N PRO A 8 -10.52 28.33 -3.12
CA PRO A 8 -9.82 27.96 -1.88
C PRO A 8 -9.62 26.45 -1.72
N GLY A 9 -10.46 25.63 -2.35
CA GLY A 9 -10.30 24.17 -2.33
C GLY A 9 -9.22 23.69 -3.29
N VAL A 10 -9.15 24.28 -4.49
CA VAL A 10 -8.11 23.99 -5.47
C VAL A 10 -6.74 24.43 -4.94
N ALA A 11 -6.65 25.65 -4.40
CA ALA A 11 -5.41 26.16 -3.81
C ALA A 11 -4.92 25.24 -2.68
N LEU A 12 -5.80 24.81 -1.77
CA LEU A 12 -5.44 23.86 -0.71
C LEU A 12 -4.92 22.53 -1.28
N PHE A 13 -5.61 21.97 -2.27
CA PHE A 13 -5.20 20.72 -2.92
C PHE A 13 -3.81 20.86 -3.55
N CYS A 14 -3.60 21.87 -4.37
CA CYS A 14 -2.32 22.10 -5.05
C CYS A 14 -1.18 22.35 -4.05
N SER A 15 -1.43 23.16 -3.00
CA SER A 15 -0.42 23.46 -1.97
C SER A 15 -0.02 22.23 -1.19
N LEU A 16 -0.98 21.40 -0.76
CA LEU A 16 -0.69 20.16 -0.04
C LEU A 16 -0.02 19.13 -0.94
N SER A 17 -0.49 18.97 -2.20
CA SER A 17 0.14 18.07 -3.16
C SER A 17 1.60 18.44 -3.40
N LEU A 18 1.88 19.74 -3.58
CA LEU A 18 3.25 20.22 -3.73
C LEU A 18 4.08 19.98 -2.46
N ALA A 19 3.54 20.27 -1.27
CA ALA A 19 4.24 20.08 -0.01
C ALA A 19 4.62 18.62 0.23
N TYR A 20 3.68 17.68 0.04
CA TYR A 20 3.94 16.25 0.19
C TYR A 20 4.90 15.73 -0.88
N PHE A 21 4.75 16.19 -2.13
CA PHE A 21 5.67 15.82 -3.20
C PHE A 21 7.10 16.30 -2.93
N VAL A 22 7.28 17.54 -2.49
CA VAL A 22 8.60 18.07 -2.13
C VAL A 22 9.19 17.29 -0.96
N LEU A 23 8.41 17.03 0.09
CA LEU A 23 8.86 16.22 1.23
C LEU A 23 9.33 14.83 0.77
N GLY A 24 8.52 14.11 -0.01
CA GLY A 24 8.86 12.78 -0.51
C GLY A 24 10.08 12.79 -1.44
N THR A 25 10.17 13.79 -2.32
CA THR A 25 11.34 13.97 -3.19
C THR A 25 12.62 14.17 -2.39
N VAL A 26 12.58 14.98 -1.33
CA VAL A 26 13.72 15.20 -0.43
C VAL A 26 14.09 13.91 0.31
N LEU A 27 13.10 13.19 0.85
CA LEU A 27 13.35 11.90 1.52
C LEU A 27 14.02 10.89 0.58
N VAL A 28 13.50 10.74 -0.65
CA VAL A 28 14.02 9.79 -1.63
C VAL A 28 15.39 10.23 -2.18
N LEU A 29 15.49 11.44 -2.73
CA LEU A 29 16.69 11.84 -3.49
C LEU A 29 17.85 12.28 -2.59
N ARG A 30 17.58 12.97 -1.49
CA ARG A 30 18.64 13.49 -0.60
C ARG A 30 19.06 12.48 0.45
N TYR A 31 18.08 11.69 0.95
CA TYR A 31 18.32 10.82 2.09
C TYR A 31 18.24 9.34 1.76
N ASN A 32 17.79 8.96 0.57
CA ASN A 32 17.50 7.57 0.17
C ASN A 32 16.57 6.84 1.17
N ILE A 33 15.57 7.57 1.70
CA ILE A 33 14.57 7.07 2.65
C ILE A 33 13.26 6.85 1.90
N PHE A 34 12.82 5.60 1.83
CA PHE A 34 11.56 5.18 1.21
C PHE A 34 11.15 3.80 1.70
N GLU A 35 9.88 3.49 1.57
CA GLU A 35 9.36 2.12 1.73
C GLU A 35 9.48 1.38 0.40
N PRO A 36 10.10 0.19 0.33
CA PRO A 36 10.30 -0.55 -0.92
C PRO A 36 9.02 -0.85 -1.71
N ASP A 37 7.89 -1.00 -1.04
CA ASP A 37 6.60 -1.21 -1.69
C ASP A 37 6.22 -0.07 -2.66
N ALA A 38 6.64 1.17 -2.38
CA ALA A 38 6.33 2.33 -3.21
C ALA A 38 7.02 2.26 -4.59
N PRO A 39 8.36 2.23 -4.69
CA PRO A 39 9.02 2.12 -5.99
C PRO A 39 8.77 0.78 -6.69
N ASN A 40 8.45 -0.30 -5.96
CA ASN A 40 8.05 -1.57 -6.57
C ASN A 40 6.70 -1.44 -7.32
N ARG A 41 5.73 -0.68 -6.80
CA ARG A 41 4.49 -0.37 -7.54
C ARG A 41 4.76 0.43 -8.81
N VAL A 42 5.72 1.34 -8.77
CA VAL A 42 6.19 2.06 -9.96
C VAL A 42 6.84 1.10 -10.97
N ALA A 43 7.60 0.10 -10.51
CA ALA A 43 8.13 -0.96 -11.37
C ALA A 43 7.00 -1.75 -12.03
N ASN A 44 5.97 -2.15 -11.27
CA ASN A 44 4.80 -2.84 -11.82
C ASN A 44 4.08 -2.02 -12.89
N ALA A 45 3.88 -0.71 -12.67
CA ALA A 45 3.36 0.19 -13.70
C ALA A 45 4.29 0.27 -14.92
N GLY A 46 5.59 0.19 -14.69
CA GLY A 46 6.63 0.16 -15.71
C GLY A 46 6.61 -1.14 -16.54
N PHE A 47 6.38 -2.29 -15.92
CA PHE A 47 6.28 -3.57 -16.61
C PHE A 47 5.18 -3.53 -17.67
N ALA A 48 4.04 -2.89 -17.37
CA ALA A 48 2.95 -2.74 -18.32
C ALA A 48 3.29 -1.88 -19.55
N LEU A 49 4.33 -1.03 -19.50
CA LEU A 49 4.65 -0.08 -20.57
C LEU A 49 6.00 -0.27 -21.23
N GLN A 50 7.02 -0.70 -20.48
CA GLN A 50 8.42 -0.59 -20.85
C GLN A 50 9.17 -1.91 -20.75
N SER A 51 8.52 -3.01 -20.31
CA SER A 51 9.11 -4.35 -20.35
C SER A 51 9.35 -4.81 -21.79
N ARG A 52 9.97 -5.94 -21.96
CA ARG A 52 10.15 -6.58 -23.26
C ARG A 52 8.80 -6.99 -23.86
N ASP A 53 7.87 -7.43 -23.02
CA ASP A 53 6.52 -7.86 -23.39
C ASP A 53 5.46 -6.99 -22.66
N PRO A 54 5.21 -5.74 -23.13
CA PRO A 54 4.37 -4.79 -22.41
C PRO A 54 2.88 -5.12 -22.57
N HIS A 55 2.20 -5.35 -21.46
CA HIS A 55 0.75 -5.60 -21.38
C HIS A 55 0.19 -5.21 -20.01
N LEU A 56 -1.11 -4.89 -19.95
CA LEU A 56 -1.71 -4.30 -18.74
C LEU A 56 -1.66 -5.25 -17.53
N SER A 57 -1.80 -6.57 -17.74
CA SER A 57 -1.75 -7.54 -16.66
C SER A 57 -0.35 -7.69 -16.01
N ALA A 58 0.70 -7.15 -16.66
CA ALA A 58 2.05 -7.08 -16.07
C ALA A 58 2.13 -6.23 -14.79
N ILE A 59 1.10 -5.44 -14.45
CA ILE A 59 1.01 -4.79 -13.14
C ILE A 59 0.95 -5.80 -11.98
N GLY A 60 0.67 -7.07 -12.27
CA GLY A 60 0.59 -8.16 -11.30
C GLY A 60 -0.71 -8.18 -10.49
N PHE A 61 -0.96 -9.30 -9.79
CA PHE A 61 -2.18 -9.55 -9.02
C PHE A 61 -1.93 -9.74 -7.52
N VAL A 62 -0.67 -9.71 -7.09
CA VAL A 62 -0.31 -9.79 -5.67
C VAL A 62 -0.81 -8.55 -4.91
N TRP A 63 -0.78 -7.40 -5.55
CA TRP A 63 -1.30 -6.14 -4.99
C TRP A 63 -2.53 -5.65 -5.72
N ASN A 64 -3.40 -4.96 -4.99
CA ASN A 64 -4.56 -4.32 -5.58
C ASN A 64 -4.11 -3.23 -6.59
N PRO A 65 -4.80 -3.09 -7.73
CA PRO A 65 -4.25 -2.46 -8.93
C PRO A 65 -4.24 -0.92 -8.93
N LEU A 66 -5.10 -0.26 -8.15
CA LEU A 66 -5.34 1.18 -8.28
C LEU A 66 -4.08 2.04 -8.21
N PRO A 67 -3.14 1.84 -7.26
CA PRO A 67 -1.93 2.66 -7.20
C PRO A 67 -1.10 2.53 -8.48
N SER A 68 -0.78 1.30 -8.91
CA SER A 68 0.00 1.08 -10.14
C SER A 68 -0.72 1.58 -11.39
N LEU A 69 -2.05 1.45 -11.48
CA LEU A 69 -2.82 2.01 -12.60
C LEU A 69 -2.73 3.54 -12.67
N VAL A 70 -2.76 4.23 -11.53
CA VAL A 70 -2.58 5.69 -11.47
C VAL A 70 -1.15 6.09 -11.81
N GLU A 71 -0.18 5.24 -11.54
CA GLU A 71 1.24 5.46 -11.84
C GLU A 71 1.58 5.24 -13.32
N ILE A 72 0.81 4.44 -14.09
CA ILE A 72 1.04 4.19 -15.52
C ILE A 72 1.27 5.48 -16.33
N PRO A 73 0.39 6.50 -16.31
CA PRO A 73 0.62 7.72 -17.07
C PRO A 73 1.84 8.51 -16.59
N LEU A 74 2.19 8.43 -15.31
CA LEU A 74 3.38 9.09 -14.75
C LEU A 74 4.66 8.38 -15.22
N VAL A 75 4.65 7.05 -15.25
CA VAL A 75 5.76 6.24 -15.78
C VAL A 75 5.88 6.43 -17.30
N TRP A 76 4.77 6.60 -18.02
CA TRP A 76 4.83 6.97 -19.43
C TRP A 76 5.53 8.32 -19.64
N LEU A 77 5.22 9.33 -18.82
CA LEU A 77 5.89 10.63 -18.84
C LEU A 77 7.39 10.54 -18.51
N SER A 78 7.84 9.52 -17.78
CA SER A 78 9.27 9.33 -17.45
C SER A 78 10.15 9.06 -18.66
N GLN A 79 9.58 8.77 -19.82
CA GLN A 79 10.33 8.65 -21.08
C GLN A 79 10.91 10.00 -21.54
N LEU A 80 10.38 11.12 -21.04
CA LEU A 80 10.98 12.43 -21.22
C LEU A 80 12.21 12.56 -20.30
N PRO A 81 13.41 12.93 -20.81
CA PRO A 81 14.64 12.98 -20.00
C PRO A 81 14.51 13.82 -18.74
N ALA A 82 13.80 14.95 -18.79
CA ALA A 82 13.55 15.82 -17.64
C ALA A 82 12.70 15.18 -16.53
N LEU A 83 11.95 14.12 -16.84
CA LEU A 83 11.03 13.43 -15.95
C LEU A 83 11.45 11.97 -15.64
N SER A 84 12.65 11.57 -16.04
CA SER A 84 13.16 10.18 -15.86
C SER A 84 13.13 9.71 -14.39
N LEU A 85 13.28 10.63 -13.43
CA LEU A 85 13.20 10.33 -12.00
C LEU A 85 11.82 9.85 -11.54
N LEU A 86 10.75 10.09 -12.32
CA LEU A 86 9.44 9.53 -12.00
C LEU A 86 9.49 7.99 -11.95
N LYS A 87 10.24 7.35 -12.86
CA LYS A 87 10.50 5.91 -12.84
C LYS A 87 11.73 5.60 -12.00
N SER A 88 12.91 6.04 -12.41
CA SER A 88 14.20 5.56 -11.88
C SER A 88 14.41 5.79 -10.37
N ALA A 89 13.77 6.81 -9.80
CA ALA A 89 13.76 7.07 -8.37
C ALA A 89 12.41 6.73 -7.69
N GLY A 90 11.43 6.19 -8.42
CA GLY A 90 10.11 5.86 -7.87
C GLY A 90 9.24 7.07 -7.53
N LEU A 91 9.55 8.27 -8.06
CA LEU A 91 8.80 9.49 -7.72
C LEU A 91 7.36 9.51 -8.26
N ALA A 92 7.01 8.64 -9.23
CA ALA A 92 5.63 8.47 -9.66
C ALA A 92 4.72 8.04 -8.50
N GLY A 93 5.20 7.13 -7.62
CA GLY A 93 4.50 6.76 -6.39
C GLY A 93 4.33 7.96 -5.45
N VAL A 94 5.37 8.79 -5.27
CA VAL A 94 5.29 10.00 -4.43
C VAL A 94 4.24 10.99 -4.97
N VAL A 95 4.15 11.18 -6.29
CA VAL A 95 3.09 12.00 -6.91
C VAL A 95 1.72 11.40 -6.60
N GLN A 96 1.55 10.09 -6.78
CA GLN A 96 0.31 9.37 -6.52
C GLN A 96 -0.14 9.56 -5.06
N SER A 97 0.73 9.29 -4.07
CA SER A 97 0.37 9.44 -2.65
C SER A 97 0.09 10.89 -2.27
N ALA A 98 0.85 11.86 -2.79
CA ALA A 98 0.63 13.29 -2.55
C ALA A 98 -0.74 13.75 -3.06
N LEU A 99 -1.15 13.32 -4.25
CA LEU A 99 -2.47 13.65 -4.81
C LEU A 99 -3.61 13.04 -3.98
N PHE A 100 -3.53 11.76 -3.65
CA PHE A 100 -4.57 11.10 -2.86
C PHE A 100 -4.66 11.65 -1.44
N MET A 101 -3.54 11.90 -0.75
CA MET A 101 -3.58 12.44 0.61
C MET A 101 -4.10 13.88 0.64
N SER A 102 -3.76 14.69 -0.37
CA SER A 102 -4.35 16.03 -0.54
C SER A 102 -5.85 15.95 -0.82
N GLY A 103 -6.27 14.97 -1.62
CA GLY A 103 -7.69 14.64 -1.83
C GLY A 103 -8.39 14.24 -0.52
N ALA A 104 -7.73 13.47 0.35
CA ALA A 104 -8.22 13.09 1.67
C ALA A 104 -8.43 14.34 2.56
N ALA A 105 -7.48 15.27 2.59
CA ALA A 105 -7.63 16.55 3.29
C ALA A 105 -8.80 17.38 2.74
N LEU A 106 -9.04 17.36 1.42
CA LEU A 106 -10.24 17.96 0.83
C LEU A 106 -11.52 17.27 1.30
N MET A 107 -11.53 15.95 1.49
CA MET A 107 -12.72 15.25 2.03
C MET A 107 -13.01 15.68 3.46
N VAL A 108 -11.98 15.82 4.33
CA VAL A 108 -12.14 16.39 5.68
C VAL A 108 -12.75 17.80 5.60
N ARG A 109 -12.22 18.66 4.72
CA ARG A 109 -12.76 20.01 4.49
C ARG A 109 -14.23 19.96 4.03
N ARG A 110 -14.60 19.05 3.14
CA ARG A 110 -15.96 18.90 2.63
C ARG A 110 -16.92 18.35 3.70
N ILE A 111 -16.48 17.38 4.52
CA ILE A 111 -17.24 16.88 5.68
C ILE A 111 -17.56 18.05 6.62
N ALA A 112 -16.55 18.82 7.00
CA ALA A 112 -16.76 19.97 7.87
C ALA A 112 -17.71 21.03 7.26
N PHE A 113 -17.67 21.21 5.94
CA PHE A 113 -18.58 22.11 5.23
C PHE A 113 -20.01 21.58 5.20
N ASP A 114 -20.20 20.29 4.86
CA ASP A 114 -21.52 19.64 4.82
C ASP A 114 -22.20 19.63 6.21
N LEU A 115 -21.40 19.60 7.27
CA LEU A 115 -21.85 19.66 8.67
C LEU A 115 -22.07 21.08 9.19
N GLY A 116 -21.85 22.12 8.38
CA GLY A 116 -22.04 23.52 8.78
C GLY A 116 -21.00 24.04 9.77
N VAL A 117 -19.83 23.43 9.87
CA VAL A 117 -18.75 23.85 10.77
C VAL A 117 -18.20 25.22 10.34
N PRO A 118 -18.02 26.20 11.27
CA PRO A 118 -17.49 27.52 10.96
C PRO A 118 -16.10 27.47 10.32
N ALA A 119 -15.76 28.51 9.55
CA ALA A 119 -14.54 28.55 8.74
C ALA A 119 -13.25 28.34 9.53
N LEU A 120 -13.16 28.89 10.74
CA LEU A 120 -12.00 28.73 11.62
C LEU A 120 -11.80 27.25 11.99
N TRP A 121 -12.83 26.62 12.56
CA TRP A 121 -12.77 25.22 13.00
C TRP A 121 -12.57 24.25 11.84
N ARG A 122 -13.12 24.57 10.67
CA ARG A 122 -12.87 23.81 9.44
C ARG A 122 -11.38 23.87 9.03
N ARG A 123 -10.74 25.05 9.16
CA ARG A 123 -9.29 25.19 8.88
C ARG A 123 -8.47 24.43 9.91
N ILE A 124 -8.84 24.50 11.18
CA ILE A 124 -8.17 23.76 12.27
C ILE A 124 -8.28 22.25 12.01
N ALA A 125 -9.46 21.72 11.68
CA ALA A 125 -9.65 20.29 11.40
C ALA A 125 -8.83 19.81 10.19
N VAL A 126 -8.78 20.61 9.12
CA VAL A 126 -7.95 20.31 7.94
C VAL A 126 -6.48 20.37 8.29
N GLY A 127 -6.03 21.36 9.06
CA GLY A 127 -4.65 21.45 9.55
C GLY A 127 -4.29 20.30 10.47
N ALA A 128 -5.19 19.94 11.39
CA ALA A 128 -5.04 18.80 12.29
C ALA A 128 -4.83 17.48 11.53
N PHE A 129 -5.53 17.30 10.43
CA PHE A 129 -5.34 16.15 9.54
C PHE A 129 -4.06 16.28 8.73
N ALA A 130 -3.93 17.32 7.92
CA ALA A 130 -2.90 17.42 6.89
C ALA A 130 -1.48 17.59 7.44
N LEU A 131 -1.33 18.20 8.63
CA LEU A 131 -0.04 18.42 9.29
C LEU A 131 0.28 17.37 10.35
N HIS A 132 -0.59 16.37 10.57
CA HIS A 132 -0.27 15.25 11.45
C HIS A 132 0.98 14.54 10.91
N PRO A 133 2.02 14.26 11.74
CA PRO A 133 3.31 13.72 11.28
C PRO A 133 3.16 12.49 10.37
N MET A 134 2.34 11.54 10.78
CA MET A 134 2.08 10.32 9.99
C MET A 134 1.32 10.59 8.69
N ILE A 135 0.38 11.54 8.66
CA ILE A 135 -0.32 11.92 7.42
C ILE A 135 0.63 12.60 6.44
N ALA A 136 1.50 13.49 6.93
CA ALA A 136 2.50 14.15 6.10
C ALA A 136 3.51 13.14 5.55
N LEU A 137 4.00 12.22 6.40
CA LEU A 137 4.93 11.17 6.02
C LEU A 137 4.32 10.23 4.95
N TYR A 138 3.08 9.74 5.18
CA TYR A 138 2.42 8.82 4.24
C TYR A 138 1.82 9.53 3.03
N GLY A 139 1.57 10.81 3.08
CA GLY A 139 1.30 11.64 1.91
C GLY A 139 2.52 11.81 1.00
N ALA A 140 3.71 11.67 1.56
CA ALA A 140 5.00 11.80 0.86
C ALA A 140 5.65 10.46 0.50
N SER A 141 5.08 9.32 0.90
CA SER A 141 5.75 8.02 0.88
C SER A 141 5.67 7.26 -0.45
N GLY A 142 4.71 7.56 -1.30
CA GLY A 142 4.42 6.76 -2.50
C GLY A 142 3.57 5.51 -2.25
N LEU A 143 3.06 5.32 -1.04
CA LEU A 143 2.32 4.13 -0.65
C LEU A 143 0.82 4.22 -0.91
N SER A 144 0.14 3.06 -0.94
CA SER A 144 -1.29 2.92 -1.21
C SER A 144 -2.20 3.37 -0.06
N GLU A 145 -1.66 3.60 1.13
CA GLU A 145 -2.37 4.12 2.31
C GLU A 145 -3.04 5.46 2.03
N ALA A 146 -2.41 6.33 1.24
CA ALA A 146 -2.99 7.60 0.84
C ALA A 146 -4.26 7.42 -0.01
N ALA A 147 -4.26 6.47 -0.95
CA ALA A 147 -5.41 6.15 -1.79
C ALA A 147 -6.55 5.54 -0.95
N GLN A 148 -6.24 4.62 -0.04
CA GLN A 148 -7.21 4.05 0.90
C GLN A 148 -7.84 5.15 1.77
N MET A 149 -7.02 6.02 2.35
CA MET A 149 -7.44 7.13 3.19
C MET A 149 -8.45 8.05 2.46
N PHE A 150 -8.14 8.41 1.21
CA PHE A 150 -9.03 9.21 0.38
C PHE A 150 -10.36 8.50 0.14
N CYS A 151 -10.34 7.24 -0.27
CA CYS A 151 -11.54 6.47 -0.58
C CYS A 151 -12.44 6.28 0.65
N LEU A 152 -11.87 5.95 1.81
CA LEU A 152 -12.65 5.76 3.03
C LEU A 152 -13.22 7.10 3.56
N LEU A 153 -12.48 8.20 3.48
CA LEU A 153 -13.02 9.53 3.78
C LEU A 153 -14.12 9.96 2.81
N TRP A 154 -13.99 9.60 1.54
CA TRP A 154 -15.04 9.81 0.54
C TRP A 154 -16.31 9.02 0.91
N CYS A 155 -16.17 7.73 1.27
CA CYS A 155 -17.27 6.90 1.77
C CYS A 155 -17.92 7.51 3.01
N VAL A 156 -17.13 7.84 4.05
CA VAL A 156 -17.61 8.46 5.30
C VAL A 156 -18.41 9.72 5.02
N ARG A 157 -17.91 10.60 4.15
CA ARG A 157 -18.62 11.83 3.77
C ARG A 157 -20.03 11.55 3.23
N PHE A 158 -20.13 10.63 2.28
CA PHE A 158 -21.41 10.34 1.63
C PHE A 158 -22.37 9.56 2.52
N LEU A 159 -21.88 8.65 3.37
CA LEU A 159 -22.69 8.00 4.39
C LEU A 159 -23.22 8.99 5.45
N MET A 160 -22.39 9.95 5.89
CA MET A 160 -22.86 11.01 6.79
C MET A 160 -23.96 11.86 6.14
N ARG A 161 -23.81 12.21 4.87
CA ARG A 161 -24.84 12.93 4.11
C ARG A 161 -26.11 12.12 3.98
N TRP A 162 -25.99 10.84 3.60
CA TRP A 162 -27.14 9.93 3.54
C TRP A 162 -27.87 9.80 4.88
N CYS A 163 -27.13 9.72 5.98
CA CYS A 163 -27.73 9.71 7.32
C CYS A 163 -28.59 10.96 7.58
N ALA A 164 -28.25 12.10 7.01
CA ALA A 164 -28.94 13.38 7.18
C ALA A 164 -30.05 13.61 6.13
N THR A 165 -29.78 13.32 4.85
CA THR A 165 -30.63 13.71 3.70
C THR A 165 -31.50 12.60 3.16
N ARG A 166 -31.12 11.34 3.35
CA ARG A 166 -31.74 10.15 2.75
C ARG A 166 -31.66 10.09 1.22
N TRP A 167 -30.83 10.90 0.61
CA TRP A 167 -30.67 10.86 -0.83
C TRP A 167 -29.92 9.60 -1.27
N VAL A 168 -30.56 8.77 -2.11
CA VAL A 168 -30.04 7.48 -2.58
C VAL A 168 -28.70 7.64 -3.33
N GLY A 169 -28.53 8.74 -4.06
CA GLY A 169 -27.25 9.05 -4.72
C GLY A 169 -26.06 9.11 -3.76
N ASP A 170 -26.27 9.48 -2.49
CA ASP A 170 -25.19 9.45 -1.50
C ASP A 170 -24.77 8.01 -1.16
N LEU A 171 -25.70 7.03 -1.15
CA LEU A 171 -25.36 5.60 -1.01
C LEU A 171 -24.58 5.08 -2.20
N ALA A 172 -24.98 5.44 -3.42
CA ALA A 172 -24.25 5.04 -4.62
C ALA A 172 -22.81 5.56 -4.61
N TRP A 173 -22.61 6.83 -4.24
CA TRP A 173 -21.28 7.41 -4.11
C TRP A 173 -20.45 6.78 -2.97
N ALA A 174 -21.08 6.41 -1.86
CA ALA A 174 -20.41 5.68 -0.79
C ALA A 174 -19.96 4.28 -1.25
N GLY A 175 -20.83 3.56 -1.99
CA GLY A 175 -20.49 2.26 -2.58
C GLY A 175 -19.38 2.34 -3.61
N ILE A 176 -19.39 3.33 -4.50
CA ILE A 176 -18.31 3.58 -5.46
C ILE A 176 -16.98 3.84 -4.73
N ALA A 177 -17.01 4.67 -3.68
CA ALA A 177 -15.83 4.95 -2.87
C ALA A 177 -15.25 3.69 -2.22
N LEU A 178 -16.11 2.77 -1.75
CA LEU A 178 -15.68 1.46 -1.21
C LEU A 178 -15.09 0.55 -2.29
N GLY A 179 -15.73 0.50 -3.48
CA GLY A 179 -15.21 -0.29 -4.60
C GLY A 179 -13.83 0.19 -5.08
N VAL A 180 -13.66 1.50 -5.27
CA VAL A 180 -12.35 2.09 -5.59
C VAL A 180 -11.37 1.89 -4.44
N GLY A 181 -11.83 1.98 -3.19
CA GLY A 181 -11.03 1.70 -2.00
C GLY A 181 -10.51 0.26 -1.95
N TYR A 182 -11.34 -0.72 -2.34
CA TYR A 182 -10.90 -2.11 -2.49
C TYR A 182 -9.80 -2.25 -3.55
N LEU A 183 -9.94 -1.59 -4.69
CA LEU A 183 -8.90 -1.61 -5.72
C LEU A 183 -7.59 -0.91 -5.27
N ALA A 184 -7.65 -0.09 -4.20
CA ALA A 184 -6.45 0.45 -3.57
C ALA A 184 -5.83 -0.53 -2.59
N ARG A 185 -6.66 -1.14 -1.70
CA ARG A 185 -6.22 -2.07 -0.65
C ARG A 185 -7.37 -2.99 -0.22
N TYR A 186 -7.09 -4.27 -0.02
CA TYR A 186 -8.09 -5.26 0.41
C TYR A 186 -8.68 -4.96 1.81
N GLU A 187 -8.00 -4.19 2.66
CA GLU A 187 -8.50 -3.78 3.98
C GLU A 187 -9.71 -2.84 3.89
N ALA A 188 -10.14 -2.43 2.70
CA ALA A 188 -11.44 -1.78 2.50
C ALA A 188 -12.63 -2.76 2.68
N ILE A 189 -12.43 -4.09 2.62
CA ILE A 189 -13.50 -5.07 2.81
C ILE A 189 -14.17 -4.97 4.18
N PRO A 190 -13.46 -4.98 5.33
CA PRO A 190 -14.09 -4.80 6.63
C PRO A 190 -14.83 -3.46 6.76
N ALA A 191 -14.32 -2.37 6.18
CA ALA A 191 -15.03 -1.09 6.13
C ALA A 191 -16.34 -1.21 5.31
N ALA A 192 -16.31 -1.91 4.19
CA ALA A 192 -17.47 -2.13 3.34
C ALA A 192 -18.53 -2.96 4.06
N ALA A 193 -18.15 -4.07 4.68
CA ALA A 193 -19.07 -4.91 5.45
C ALA A 193 -19.74 -4.12 6.59
N ALA A 194 -18.96 -3.32 7.32
CA ALA A 194 -19.48 -2.50 8.40
C ALA A 194 -20.39 -1.36 7.89
N ALA A 195 -20.06 -0.72 6.77
CA ALA A 195 -20.89 0.30 6.13
C ALA A 195 -22.22 -0.29 5.64
N VAL A 196 -22.21 -1.45 5.00
CA VAL A 196 -23.41 -2.19 4.57
C VAL A 196 -24.27 -2.55 5.78
N GLY A 197 -23.67 -3.08 6.85
CA GLY A 197 -24.38 -3.38 8.10
C GLY A 197 -25.01 -2.14 8.73
N LEU A 198 -24.30 -1.01 8.75
CA LEU A 198 -24.84 0.26 9.24
C LEU A 198 -26.05 0.71 8.41
N VAL A 199 -25.96 0.67 7.09
CA VAL A 199 -27.04 1.03 6.18
C VAL A 199 -28.24 0.10 6.41
N ALA A 200 -28.02 -1.21 6.48
CA ALA A 200 -29.06 -2.19 6.74
C ALA A 200 -29.81 -1.89 8.05
N VAL A 201 -29.09 -1.71 9.15
CA VAL A 201 -29.69 -1.42 10.48
C VAL A 201 -30.47 -0.10 10.47
N LEU A 202 -29.92 0.96 9.86
CA LEU A 202 -30.55 2.27 9.85
C LEU A 202 -31.80 2.28 8.96
N THR A 203 -31.77 1.65 7.79
CA THR A 203 -32.92 1.55 6.90
C THR A 203 -34.00 0.66 7.52
N TRP A 204 -33.59 -0.50 8.07
CA TRP A 204 -34.51 -1.40 8.76
C TRP A 204 -35.27 -0.74 9.91
N ARG A 205 -34.61 0.02 10.76
CA ARG A 205 -35.24 0.69 11.91
C ARG A 205 -36.17 1.85 11.52
N ARG A 206 -36.03 2.39 10.33
CA ARG A 206 -36.73 3.60 9.89
C ARG A 206 -37.82 3.34 8.87
N SER A 207 -37.81 2.18 8.22
CA SER A 207 -38.82 1.81 7.23
C SER A 207 -40.10 1.29 7.88
N ALA A 208 -41.25 1.60 7.29
CA ALA A 208 -42.52 1.02 7.66
C ALA A 208 -42.47 -0.51 7.53
N ARG A 209 -43.30 -1.23 8.33
CA ARG A 209 -43.23 -2.70 8.41
C ARG A 209 -43.47 -3.37 7.06
N GLU A 210 -44.38 -2.81 6.26
CA GLU A 210 -44.84 -3.34 4.97
C GLU A 210 -43.72 -3.35 3.90
N VAL A 211 -42.85 -2.35 3.91
CA VAL A 211 -41.78 -2.17 2.89
C VAL A 211 -40.38 -2.35 3.44
N ARG A 212 -40.26 -2.74 4.71
CA ARG A 212 -38.98 -2.80 5.43
C ARG A 212 -37.91 -3.67 4.74
N TRP A 213 -38.31 -4.87 4.31
CA TRP A 213 -37.44 -5.81 3.63
C TRP A 213 -36.96 -5.28 2.29
N SER A 214 -37.88 -4.83 1.44
CA SER A 214 -37.58 -4.35 0.10
C SER A 214 -36.69 -3.10 0.13
N THR A 215 -37.05 -2.12 0.97
CA THR A 215 -36.26 -0.89 1.10
C THR A 215 -34.84 -1.18 1.65
N THR A 216 -34.74 -2.06 2.67
CA THR A 216 -33.43 -2.44 3.21
C THR A 216 -32.58 -3.19 2.18
N ALA A 217 -33.19 -4.13 1.45
CA ALA A 217 -32.46 -4.86 0.41
C ALA A 217 -31.96 -3.92 -0.70
N ILE A 218 -32.78 -2.96 -1.15
CA ILE A 218 -32.39 -2.00 -2.17
C ILE A 218 -31.20 -1.13 -1.68
N ASP A 219 -31.31 -0.53 -0.49
CA ASP A 219 -30.24 0.32 0.05
C ASP A 219 -28.94 -0.47 0.25
N VAL A 220 -29.02 -1.71 0.73
CA VAL A 220 -27.87 -2.62 0.89
C VAL A 220 -27.25 -2.94 -0.46
N VAL A 221 -28.05 -3.29 -1.46
CA VAL A 221 -27.55 -3.59 -2.81
C VAL A 221 -26.84 -2.37 -3.40
N ILE A 222 -27.42 -1.18 -3.29
CA ILE A 222 -26.83 0.05 -3.84
C ILE A 222 -25.44 0.31 -3.26
N VAL A 223 -25.26 0.13 -1.94
CA VAL A 223 -23.95 0.41 -1.31
C VAL A 223 -22.97 -0.75 -1.48
N ALA A 224 -23.46 -2.00 -1.53
CA ALA A 224 -22.60 -3.19 -1.65
C ALA A 224 -22.16 -3.48 -3.09
N PHE A 225 -23.02 -3.21 -4.08
CA PHE A 225 -22.80 -3.60 -5.47
C PHE A 225 -21.44 -3.14 -6.04
N PRO A 226 -21.00 -1.87 -5.88
CA PRO A 226 -19.72 -1.45 -6.46
C PRO A 226 -18.52 -2.19 -5.87
N VAL A 227 -18.50 -2.43 -4.56
CA VAL A 227 -17.38 -3.14 -3.93
C VAL A 227 -17.38 -4.62 -4.24
N VAL A 228 -18.56 -5.24 -4.29
CA VAL A 228 -18.73 -6.65 -4.69
C VAL A 228 -18.28 -6.83 -6.14
N THR A 229 -18.70 -5.93 -7.04
CA THR A 229 -18.27 -5.95 -8.45
C THR A 229 -16.76 -5.78 -8.56
N ALA A 230 -16.16 -4.81 -7.88
CA ALA A 230 -14.72 -4.60 -7.91
C ALA A 230 -13.95 -5.84 -7.40
N PHE A 231 -14.44 -6.47 -6.33
CA PHE A 231 -13.89 -7.69 -5.77
C PHE A 231 -13.92 -8.85 -6.76
N PHE A 232 -15.10 -9.14 -7.33
CA PHE A 232 -15.22 -10.26 -8.27
C PHE A 232 -14.49 -10.01 -9.58
N VAL A 233 -14.56 -8.81 -10.14
CA VAL A 233 -13.82 -8.47 -11.36
C VAL A 233 -12.34 -8.68 -11.16
N TRP A 234 -11.77 -8.21 -10.04
CA TRP A 234 -10.35 -8.38 -9.75
C TRP A 234 -9.97 -9.85 -9.52
N ALA A 235 -10.76 -10.59 -8.74
CA ALA A 235 -10.54 -12.01 -8.49
C ALA A 235 -10.64 -12.86 -9.75
N VAL A 236 -11.68 -12.64 -10.57
CA VAL A 236 -11.88 -13.38 -11.83
C VAL A 236 -10.77 -13.04 -12.84
N THR A 237 -10.36 -11.78 -12.92
CA THR A 237 -9.24 -11.39 -13.80
C THR A 237 -7.93 -12.07 -13.38
N GLY A 238 -7.64 -12.12 -12.07
CA GLY A 238 -6.49 -12.85 -11.53
C GLY A 238 -6.54 -14.35 -11.84
N TRP A 239 -7.73 -14.95 -11.71
CA TRP A 239 -7.93 -16.36 -12.04
C TRP A 239 -7.73 -16.65 -13.54
N ILE A 240 -8.30 -15.85 -14.43
CA ILE A 240 -8.17 -16.04 -15.89
C ILE A 240 -6.70 -15.92 -16.35
N ILE A 241 -5.93 -15.03 -15.73
CA ILE A 241 -4.56 -14.72 -16.17
C ILE A 241 -3.51 -15.57 -15.47
N ASN A 242 -3.66 -15.85 -14.17
CA ASN A 242 -2.65 -16.50 -13.34
C ASN A 242 -3.11 -17.81 -12.69
N ASP A 243 -4.33 -18.29 -13.00
CA ASP A 243 -4.97 -19.43 -12.32
C ASP A 243 -5.14 -19.24 -10.79
N GLU A 244 -5.08 -18.02 -10.28
CA GLU A 244 -5.19 -17.68 -8.86
C GLU A 244 -6.31 -16.69 -8.57
N PHE A 245 -7.36 -17.10 -7.83
CA PHE A 245 -8.46 -16.22 -7.45
C PHE A 245 -8.06 -15.07 -6.51
N PHE A 246 -7.11 -15.33 -5.60
CA PHE A 246 -6.74 -14.41 -4.53
C PHE A 246 -5.22 -14.32 -4.40
N ALA A 247 -4.53 -13.97 -5.48
CA ALA A 247 -3.08 -13.88 -5.53
C ALA A 247 -2.48 -13.04 -4.38
N THR A 248 -3.17 -12.00 -3.92
CA THR A 248 -2.76 -11.18 -2.77
C THR A 248 -2.56 -12.00 -1.48
N LEU A 249 -3.37 -13.03 -1.27
CA LEU A 249 -3.34 -13.87 -0.05
C LEU A 249 -2.68 -15.22 -0.31
N SER A 250 -3.04 -15.90 -1.41
CA SER A 250 -2.74 -17.31 -1.64
C SER A 250 -1.50 -17.55 -2.51
N SER A 251 -1.02 -16.54 -3.27
CA SER A 251 0.13 -16.75 -4.13
C SER A 251 1.42 -16.98 -3.32
N GLN A 252 2.38 -17.62 -3.96
CA GLN A 252 3.73 -17.78 -3.40
C GLN A 252 4.41 -16.46 -3.02
N TYR A 253 3.97 -15.35 -3.62
CA TYR A 253 4.42 -13.98 -3.35
C TYR A 253 3.43 -13.19 -2.48
N GLY A 254 2.31 -13.80 -2.11
CA GLY A 254 1.24 -13.17 -1.32
C GLY A 254 1.62 -12.95 0.14
N ASN A 255 0.80 -12.17 0.83
CA ASN A 255 1.04 -11.80 2.23
C ASN A 255 1.19 -13.02 3.15
N ALA A 256 0.38 -14.07 2.99
CA ALA A 256 0.43 -15.26 3.83
C ALA A 256 1.79 -15.98 3.71
N SER A 257 2.29 -16.14 2.47
CA SER A 257 3.59 -16.78 2.22
C SER A 257 4.76 -15.94 2.77
N GLN A 258 4.69 -14.61 2.64
CA GLN A 258 5.71 -13.73 3.18
C GLN A 258 5.75 -13.74 4.72
N VAL A 259 4.58 -13.70 5.37
CA VAL A 259 4.48 -13.78 6.85
C VAL A 259 4.98 -15.14 7.34
N ALA A 260 4.52 -16.24 6.73
CA ALA A 260 4.99 -17.59 7.07
C ALA A 260 6.51 -17.74 6.90
N GLY A 261 7.07 -17.22 5.81
CA GLY A 261 8.50 -17.24 5.56
C GLY A 261 9.31 -16.43 6.59
N ARG A 262 8.80 -15.31 7.11
CA ARG A 262 9.45 -14.57 8.21
C ARG A 262 9.37 -15.31 9.54
N LEU A 263 8.22 -15.89 9.86
CA LEU A 263 8.05 -16.70 11.06
C LEU A 263 9.00 -17.91 11.07
N ALA A 264 9.11 -18.61 9.95
CA ALA A 264 10.01 -19.76 9.81
C ALA A 264 11.50 -19.39 10.02
N ARG A 265 11.90 -18.16 9.68
CA ARG A 265 13.27 -17.64 9.90
C ARG A 265 13.48 -16.98 11.26
N GLY A 266 12.48 -16.95 12.14
CA GLY A 266 12.55 -16.30 13.45
C GLY A 266 12.66 -14.75 13.38
N THR A 267 12.38 -14.16 12.22
CA THR A 267 12.42 -12.70 11.99
C THR A 267 11.03 -12.07 12.00
N GLY A 268 9.98 -12.87 12.23
CA GLY A 268 8.59 -12.42 12.27
C GLY A 268 8.12 -12.19 13.71
N ASP A 269 7.21 -11.24 13.88
CA ASP A 269 6.45 -11.07 15.13
C ASP A 269 5.54 -12.30 15.31
N ALA A 270 5.81 -13.12 16.31
CA ALA A 270 4.99 -14.30 16.66
C ALA A 270 3.72 -13.84 17.41
N GLY A 271 2.85 -13.06 16.73
CA GLY A 271 1.62 -12.50 17.29
C GLY A 271 1.88 -11.38 18.30
N ALA A 272 1.58 -10.14 17.91
CA ALA A 272 1.72 -9.06 18.85
C ALA A 272 0.73 -9.21 20.00
N GLN A 273 1.22 -9.16 21.24
CA GLN A 273 0.37 -9.12 22.42
C GLN A 273 -0.56 -7.89 22.38
N TRP A 274 -1.76 -8.00 22.95
CA TRP A 274 -2.73 -6.90 22.99
C TRP A 274 -2.16 -5.55 23.50
N PRO A 275 -1.25 -5.51 24.50
CA PRO A 275 -0.61 -4.25 24.89
C PRO A 275 0.17 -3.56 23.76
N VAL A 276 0.86 -4.32 22.91
CA VAL A 276 1.59 -3.77 21.74
C VAL A 276 0.62 -3.24 20.68
N VAL A 277 -0.46 -3.98 20.40
CA VAL A 277 -1.54 -3.54 19.51
C VAL A 277 -2.16 -2.25 20.02
N ALA A 278 -2.46 -2.18 21.33
CA ALA A 278 -3.00 -0.99 21.97
C ALA A 278 -2.00 0.18 21.92
N ALA A 279 -0.71 -0.07 22.19
CA ALA A 279 0.33 0.94 22.10
C ALA A 279 0.42 1.56 20.69
N ARG A 280 0.33 0.74 19.63
CA ARG A 280 0.28 1.20 18.24
C ARG A 280 -0.98 2.02 17.96
N LEU A 281 -2.17 1.52 18.33
CA LEU A 281 -3.44 2.22 18.10
C LEU A 281 -3.49 3.57 18.81
N PHE A 282 -3.21 3.59 20.11
CA PHE A 282 -3.27 4.80 20.93
C PHE A 282 -2.03 5.69 20.76
N GLY A 283 -0.89 5.12 20.36
CA GLY A 283 0.27 5.87 19.94
C GLY A 283 0.04 6.62 18.63
N MET A 284 -0.71 6.01 17.68
CA MET A 284 -1.13 6.68 16.45
C MET A 284 -2.09 7.83 16.72
N GLN A 285 -3.08 7.63 17.60
CA GLN A 285 -4.04 8.68 18.00
C GLN A 285 -4.58 8.41 19.41
N PRO A 286 -4.04 9.09 20.43
CA PRO A 286 -4.40 8.86 21.83
C PRO A 286 -5.88 9.06 22.15
N LEU A 287 -6.57 9.91 21.41
CA LEU A 287 -7.97 10.25 21.63
C LEU A 287 -8.97 9.26 21.01
N THR A 288 -8.51 8.16 20.42
CA THR A 288 -9.39 7.21 19.71
C THR A 288 -10.51 6.67 20.60
N GLY A 289 -10.19 6.23 21.82
CA GLY A 289 -11.20 5.74 22.77
C GLY A 289 -12.21 6.81 23.18
N VAL A 290 -11.72 8.03 23.44
CA VAL A 290 -12.57 9.18 23.81
C VAL A 290 -13.50 9.57 22.66
N ALA A 291 -13.01 9.56 21.42
CA ALA A 291 -13.81 9.86 20.24
C ALA A 291 -14.92 8.81 20.04
N VAL A 292 -14.59 7.51 20.18
CA VAL A 292 -15.58 6.42 20.08
C VAL A 292 -16.66 6.61 21.16
N ALA A 293 -16.28 6.84 22.40
CA ALA A 293 -17.22 7.07 23.49
C ALA A 293 -18.11 8.31 23.21
N ALA A 294 -17.52 9.42 22.78
CA ALA A 294 -18.25 10.64 22.42
C ALA A 294 -19.26 10.39 21.28
N ALA A 295 -18.86 9.64 20.25
CA ALA A 295 -19.76 9.28 19.13
C ALA A 295 -20.96 8.46 19.60
N VAL A 296 -20.73 7.45 20.46
CA VAL A 296 -21.80 6.60 21.02
C VAL A 296 -22.75 7.42 21.89
N VAL A 297 -22.21 8.23 22.82
CA VAL A 297 -23.02 9.07 23.72
C VAL A 297 -23.86 10.08 22.91
N VAL A 298 -23.25 10.78 21.95
CA VAL A 298 -23.98 11.75 21.11
C VAL A 298 -25.03 11.05 20.25
N ALA A 299 -24.71 9.89 19.69
CA ALA A 299 -25.67 9.12 18.89
C ALA A 299 -26.86 8.64 19.73
N ALA A 300 -26.62 8.13 20.93
CA ALA A 300 -27.66 7.63 21.84
C ALA A 300 -28.53 8.78 22.38
N THR A 301 -27.93 9.86 22.88
CA THR A 301 -28.66 10.98 23.48
C THR A 301 -29.40 11.84 22.47
N ARG A 302 -28.84 11.97 21.24
CA ARG A 302 -29.43 12.78 20.16
C ARG A 302 -30.20 11.99 19.13
N ARG A 303 -30.21 10.64 19.22
CA ARG A 303 -30.83 9.71 18.26
C ARG A 303 -30.38 9.98 16.80
N ARG A 304 -29.10 10.35 16.62
CA ARG A 304 -28.49 10.67 15.33
C ARG A 304 -27.36 9.71 15.01
N ALA A 305 -27.40 9.06 13.85
CA ALA A 305 -26.39 8.09 13.44
C ALA A 305 -25.11 8.72 12.87
N VAL A 306 -25.12 10.02 12.52
CA VAL A 306 -23.99 10.70 11.85
C VAL A 306 -22.65 10.52 12.58
N PRO A 307 -22.53 10.66 13.92
CA PRO A 307 -21.29 10.46 14.65
C PRO A 307 -20.77 9.01 14.62
N LEU A 308 -21.64 8.02 14.40
CA LEU A 308 -21.27 6.61 14.34
C LEU A 308 -20.63 6.23 13.00
N VAL A 309 -20.86 6.99 11.93
CA VAL A 309 -20.36 6.67 10.58
C VAL A 309 -18.83 6.51 10.55
N PRO A 310 -18.02 7.48 11.04
CA PRO A 310 -16.56 7.32 11.06
C PRO A 310 -16.10 6.18 11.98
N VAL A 311 -16.80 5.97 13.12
CA VAL A 311 -16.48 4.85 14.03
C VAL A 311 -16.70 3.51 13.36
N VAL A 312 -17.78 3.35 12.62
CA VAL A 312 -18.11 2.09 11.93
C VAL A 312 -17.14 1.84 10.78
N VAL A 313 -16.90 2.82 9.91
CA VAL A 313 -16.08 2.63 8.70
C VAL A 313 -14.59 2.49 9.06
N PHE A 314 -14.03 3.44 9.80
CA PHE A 314 -12.62 3.38 10.17
C PHE A 314 -12.35 2.36 11.27
N GLY A 315 -13.27 2.26 12.25
CA GLY A 315 -13.15 1.31 13.36
C GLY A 315 -13.15 -0.15 12.91
N ALA A 316 -13.93 -0.51 11.88
CA ALA A 316 -13.91 -1.87 11.34
C ALA A 316 -12.55 -2.22 10.71
N THR A 317 -11.94 -1.30 9.98
CA THR A 317 -10.61 -1.51 9.40
C THR A 317 -9.54 -1.58 10.49
N LEU A 318 -9.62 -0.70 11.51
CA LEU A 318 -8.69 -0.73 12.66
C LEU A 318 -8.83 -2.02 13.48
N ALA A 319 -10.06 -2.49 13.72
CA ALA A 319 -10.32 -3.75 14.38
C ALA A 319 -9.76 -4.94 13.59
N PHE A 320 -9.95 -4.94 12.27
CA PHE A 320 -9.36 -5.96 11.39
C PHE A 320 -7.84 -5.96 11.50
N ALA A 321 -7.18 -4.79 11.41
CA ALA A 321 -5.73 -4.68 11.54
C ALA A 321 -5.24 -5.19 12.91
N ALA A 322 -5.94 -4.83 14.01
CA ALA A 322 -5.63 -5.26 15.35
C ALA A 322 -5.73 -6.80 15.53
N VAL A 323 -6.82 -7.41 15.05
CA VAL A 323 -7.03 -8.86 15.12
C VAL A 323 -6.03 -9.59 14.23
N ALA A 324 -5.82 -9.13 12.98
CA ALA A 324 -4.90 -9.76 12.05
C ALA A 324 -3.44 -9.70 12.58
N GLN A 325 -3.05 -8.60 13.22
CA GLN A 325 -1.74 -8.50 13.86
C GLN A 325 -1.62 -9.42 15.07
N HIS A 326 -2.65 -9.46 15.95
CA HIS A 326 -2.65 -10.35 17.11
C HIS A 326 -2.54 -11.83 16.72
N GLN A 327 -3.17 -12.21 15.59
CA GLN A 327 -3.15 -13.57 15.06
C GLN A 327 -1.94 -13.88 14.16
N SER A 328 -0.96 -12.99 14.02
CA SER A 328 0.19 -13.13 13.11
C SER A 328 -0.22 -13.36 11.64
N MET A 329 -1.37 -12.83 11.23
CA MET A 329 -1.85 -12.94 9.85
C MET A 329 -1.33 -11.79 8.97
N THR A 330 -0.71 -10.77 9.56
CA THR A 330 -0.16 -9.61 8.86
C THR A 330 1.08 -9.07 9.56
N PHE A 331 1.77 -8.16 8.90
CA PHE A 331 2.90 -7.45 9.48
C PHE A 331 2.45 -6.48 10.57
N GLY A 332 3.26 -6.32 11.62
CA GLY A 332 2.96 -5.43 12.75
C GLY A 332 3.30 -3.96 12.48
N TRP A 333 2.99 -3.41 11.31
CA TRP A 333 3.38 -2.05 10.96
C TRP A 333 2.49 -0.99 11.61
N PHE A 334 3.11 0.06 12.14
CA PHE A 334 2.42 1.19 12.76
C PHE A 334 1.45 1.88 11.79
N ARG A 335 1.79 1.94 10.50
CA ARG A 335 0.97 2.51 9.43
C ARG A 335 -0.44 1.92 9.30
N PHE A 336 -0.66 0.69 9.74
CA PHE A 336 -1.99 0.07 9.69
C PHE A 336 -3.02 0.74 10.62
N TYR A 337 -2.55 1.56 11.55
CA TYR A 337 -3.39 2.32 12.46
C TYR A 337 -3.63 3.78 12.02
N LEU A 338 -3.19 4.20 10.83
CA LEU A 338 -3.36 5.55 10.29
C LEU A 338 -4.81 6.05 10.32
N LEU A 339 -5.79 5.16 10.15
CA LEU A 339 -7.21 5.50 10.12
C LEU A 339 -7.76 5.98 11.49
N ALA A 340 -7.02 5.83 12.58
CA ALA A 340 -7.36 6.42 13.88
C ALA A 340 -7.37 7.96 13.82
N ILE A 341 -6.53 8.56 12.96
CA ILE A 341 -6.42 10.01 12.80
C ILE A 341 -7.71 10.60 12.23
N PRO A 342 -8.19 10.22 11.04
CA PRO A 342 -9.44 10.73 10.50
C PRO A 342 -10.67 10.28 11.31
N LEU A 343 -10.63 9.15 12.02
CA LEU A 343 -11.70 8.73 12.92
C LEU A 343 -11.96 9.82 13.96
N VAL A 344 -10.94 10.22 14.71
CA VAL A 344 -11.07 11.23 15.78
C VAL A 344 -11.53 12.58 15.22
N ILE A 345 -10.94 13.03 14.12
CA ILE A 345 -11.28 14.31 13.50
C ILE A 345 -12.72 14.29 12.97
N CYS A 346 -13.14 13.24 12.26
CA CYS A 346 -14.49 13.15 11.71
C CYS A 346 -15.56 12.99 12.78
N VAL A 347 -15.28 12.29 13.89
CA VAL A 347 -16.17 12.25 15.05
C VAL A 347 -16.29 13.66 15.68
N GLY A 348 -15.17 14.34 15.88
CA GLY A 348 -15.18 15.72 16.35
C GLY A 348 -16.06 16.62 15.48
N LEU A 349 -15.89 16.58 14.16
CA LEU A 349 -16.72 17.33 13.21
C LEU A 349 -18.20 16.93 13.29
N ALA A 350 -18.51 15.64 13.44
CA ALA A 350 -19.89 15.14 13.53
C ALA A 350 -20.59 15.58 14.82
N CYS A 351 -19.86 15.75 15.90
CA CYS A 351 -20.39 16.25 17.19
C CYS A 351 -20.69 17.76 17.18
N TRP A 352 -20.27 18.50 16.16
CA TRP A 352 -20.47 19.97 16.07
C TRP A 352 -21.94 20.40 15.99
N GLN A 353 -22.83 19.53 15.57
CA GLN A 353 -24.13 19.89 14.98
C GLN A 353 -25.21 20.46 15.89
N THR A 354 -25.15 20.48 17.25
CA THR A 354 -26.42 20.66 17.95
C THR A 354 -26.49 21.58 19.17
N GLN A 355 -25.51 21.69 20.01
CA GLN A 355 -25.59 22.51 21.25
C GLN A 355 -24.19 22.97 21.70
N THR A 356 -24.18 23.95 22.62
CA THR A 356 -22.93 24.52 23.14
C THR A 356 -22.01 23.46 23.76
N ALA A 357 -22.55 22.49 24.50
CA ALA A 357 -21.75 21.41 25.09
C ALA A 357 -21.14 20.46 24.04
N THR A 358 -21.92 20.06 23.03
CA THR A 358 -21.40 19.20 21.97
C THR A 358 -20.40 19.93 21.05
N ARG A 359 -20.57 21.25 20.88
CA ARG A 359 -19.56 22.08 20.20
C ARG A 359 -18.27 22.18 20.98
N ALA A 360 -18.33 22.28 22.29
CA ALA A 360 -17.13 22.28 23.15
C ALA A 360 -16.40 20.94 23.05
N VAL A 361 -17.10 19.79 23.09
CA VAL A 361 -16.52 18.46 22.88
C VAL A 361 -15.90 18.35 21.49
N ALA A 362 -16.61 18.80 20.46
CA ALA A 362 -16.11 18.79 19.09
C ALA A 362 -14.83 19.62 18.92
N ALA A 363 -14.83 20.85 19.47
CA ALA A 363 -13.68 21.72 19.45
C ALA A 363 -12.49 21.11 20.22
N ALA A 364 -12.75 20.54 21.39
CA ALA A 364 -11.76 19.87 22.22
C ALA A 364 -11.14 18.66 21.48
N LEU A 365 -11.96 17.78 20.87
CA LEU A 365 -11.47 16.64 20.12
C LEU A 365 -10.59 17.05 18.93
N VAL A 366 -11.04 18.02 18.13
CA VAL A 366 -10.28 18.50 16.98
C VAL A 366 -8.98 19.20 17.39
N THR A 367 -9.00 20.03 18.41
CA THR A 367 -7.80 20.73 18.88
C THR A 367 -6.83 19.77 19.57
N ALA A 368 -7.34 18.94 20.49
CA ALA A 368 -6.52 17.97 21.21
C ALA A 368 -5.91 16.91 20.29
N SER A 369 -6.59 16.57 19.16
CA SER A 369 -6.02 15.64 18.16
C SER A 369 -4.68 16.14 17.58
N VAL A 370 -4.43 17.44 17.57
CA VAL A 370 -3.12 18.01 17.17
C VAL A 370 -2.18 18.10 18.36
N VAL A 371 -2.65 18.76 19.44
CA VAL A 371 -1.81 19.09 20.60
C VAL A 371 -1.27 17.82 21.28
N VAL A 372 -2.07 16.76 21.33
CA VAL A 372 -1.68 15.48 21.95
C VAL A 372 -0.95 14.57 20.97
N ALA A 373 -1.34 14.55 19.68
CA ALA A 373 -0.72 13.67 18.70
C ALA A 373 0.75 14.01 18.44
N ILE A 374 1.11 15.28 18.30
CA ILE A 374 2.49 15.67 18.00
C ILE A 374 3.48 15.12 19.04
N PRO A 375 3.34 15.38 20.36
CA PRO A 375 4.29 14.90 21.34
C PRO A 375 4.24 13.37 21.56
N VAL A 376 3.11 12.72 21.31
CA VAL A 376 2.98 11.26 21.50
C VAL A 376 3.41 10.50 20.25
N THR A 377 2.90 10.84 19.07
CA THR A 377 3.12 10.09 17.84
C THR A 377 4.51 10.32 17.26
N THR A 378 5.05 11.54 17.35
CA THR A 378 6.34 11.87 16.71
C THR A 378 7.51 11.03 17.24
N PRO A 379 7.71 10.84 18.55
CA PRO A 379 8.75 9.94 19.06
C PRO A 379 8.55 8.49 18.62
N LEU A 380 7.30 8.02 18.54
CA LEU A 380 6.98 6.65 18.17
C LEU A 380 7.27 6.33 16.69
N ILE A 381 7.40 7.33 15.83
CA ILE A 381 7.78 7.12 14.42
C ILE A 381 9.20 6.55 14.31
N VAL A 382 10.09 6.92 15.21
CA VAL A 382 11.49 6.46 15.23
C VAL A 382 11.73 5.34 16.26
N ASP A 383 10.71 4.93 17.00
CA ASP A 383 10.77 3.79 17.92
C ASP A 383 10.58 2.49 17.12
N GLN A 384 11.64 1.69 17.00
CA GLN A 384 11.66 0.48 16.18
C GLN A 384 10.76 -0.63 16.75
N ASP A 385 10.46 -0.65 18.05
CA ASP A 385 9.58 -1.63 18.68
C ASP A 385 8.10 -1.34 18.35
N ILE A 386 7.77 -0.06 18.14
CA ILE A 386 6.41 0.39 17.83
C ILE A 386 6.20 0.56 16.32
N ALA A 387 7.08 1.31 15.65
CA ALA A 387 6.87 1.68 14.25
C ALA A 387 7.09 0.49 13.30
N TYR A 388 8.13 -0.27 13.48
CA TYR A 388 8.48 -1.48 12.73
C TYR A 388 8.36 -1.35 11.20
N GLY A 389 8.33 -0.14 10.68
CA GLY A 389 8.24 0.16 9.25
C GLY A 389 9.62 0.47 8.67
N GLN A 390 9.78 0.20 7.38
CA GLN A 390 11.08 0.42 6.73
C GLN A 390 11.30 1.90 6.39
N LEU A 391 10.22 2.63 6.15
CA LEU A 391 10.26 4.09 5.98
C LEU A 391 10.66 4.76 7.29
N GLU A 392 10.03 4.34 8.39
CA GLU A 392 10.29 4.84 9.74
C GLU A 392 11.72 4.50 10.19
N ALA A 393 12.20 3.30 9.90
CA ALA A 393 13.57 2.89 10.20
C ALA A 393 14.60 3.84 9.57
N GLY A 394 14.38 4.25 8.31
CA GLY A 394 15.28 5.21 7.65
C GLY A 394 15.29 6.60 8.30
N LEU A 395 14.22 6.98 9.03
CA LEU A 395 14.19 8.26 9.75
C LEU A 395 15.02 8.25 11.03
N VAL A 396 15.29 7.09 11.63
CA VAL A 396 16.10 6.96 12.84
C VAL A 396 17.48 7.57 12.63
N SER A 397 18.11 7.28 11.50
CA SER A 397 19.42 7.83 11.15
C SER A 397 19.44 9.35 10.86
N LEU A 398 18.27 9.99 10.68
CA LEU A 398 18.14 11.45 10.60
C LEU A 398 18.05 12.08 11.98
N VAL A 399 17.42 11.39 12.94
CA VAL A 399 17.23 11.89 14.32
C VAL A 399 18.48 11.65 15.15
N ASP A 400 19.10 10.48 15.03
CA ASP A 400 20.34 10.13 15.72
C ASP A 400 21.40 9.56 14.76
N PRO A 401 22.05 10.43 13.96
CA PRO A 401 23.07 10.00 13.00
C PRO A 401 24.38 9.50 13.65
N ARG A 402 24.57 9.72 14.97
CA ARG A 402 25.73 9.23 15.69
C ARG A 402 25.59 7.78 16.11
N ALA A 403 24.42 7.41 16.66
CA ALA A 403 24.12 6.03 17.02
C ALA A 403 23.78 5.17 15.79
N HIS A 404 23.23 5.78 14.74
CA HIS A 404 22.82 5.14 13.49
C HIS A 404 23.43 5.83 12.28
N PRO A 405 24.73 5.55 11.96
CA PRO A 405 25.41 6.20 10.84
C PRO A 405 24.68 5.91 9.51
N PRO A 406 24.38 6.93 8.71
CA PRO A 406 23.61 6.77 7.47
C PRO A 406 24.23 5.79 6.46
N GLY A 407 25.56 5.65 6.46
CA GLY A 407 26.28 4.74 5.56
C GLY A 407 26.17 3.26 5.96
N GLU A 408 25.80 2.98 7.20
CA GLU A 408 25.67 1.62 7.76
C GLU A 408 24.19 1.21 7.91
N ASP A 409 23.27 2.18 7.89
CA ASP A 409 21.84 1.94 8.05
C ASP A 409 21.26 1.15 6.86
N PRO A 410 20.78 -0.09 7.06
CA PRO A 410 20.23 -0.92 5.99
C PRO A 410 19.07 -0.25 5.27
N ALA A 411 18.25 0.53 5.99
CA ALA A 411 17.10 1.23 5.39
C ALA A 411 17.54 2.27 4.36
N ARG A 412 18.72 2.87 4.52
CA ARG A 412 19.27 3.87 3.62
C ARG A 412 20.19 3.29 2.54
N ARG A 413 20.57 2.04 2.66
CA ARG A 413 21.44 1.35 1.68
C ARG A 413 20.64 0.63 0.58
N ARG A 414 19.31 0.71 0.61
CA ARG A 414 18.43 0.06 -0.36
C ARG A 414 18.61 0.60 -1.76
N LEU A 415 18.42 -0.28 -2.72
CA LEU A 415 18.55 -0.03 -4.16
C LEU A 415 19.93 0.45 -4.60
N ILE A 416 20.94 0.45 -3.73
CA ILE A 416 22.31 0.84 -4.14
C ILE A 416 22.91 -0.25 -5.03
N SER A 417 22.83 -1.49 -4.59
CA SER A 417 23.38 -2.63 -5.35
C SER A 417 22.56 -2.90 -6.62
N GLU A 418 21.24 -2.79 -6.53
CA GLU A 418 20.35 -2.93 -7.69
C GLU A 418 20.65 -1.88 -8.77
N ARG A 419 20.89 -0.62 -8.38
CA ARG A 419 21.31 0.46 -9.30
C ARG A 419 22.66 0.15 -9.95
N ARG A 420 23.63 -0.36 -9.17
CA ARG A 420 24.95 -0.76 -9.70
C ARG A 420 24.85 -1.94 -10.66
N LEU A 421 24.03 -2.94 -10.34
CA LEU A 421 23.76 -4.08 -11.21
C LEU A 421 23.07 -3.64 -12.52
N ALA A 422 22.08 -2.74 -12.43
CA ALA A 422 21.43 -2.17 -13.61
C ALA A 422 22.45 -1.46 -14.52
N GLN A 423 23.28 -0.59 -13.97
CA GLN A 423 24.36 0.10 -14.70
C GLN A 423 25.36 -0.88 -15.34
N TRP A 424 25.71 -1.96 -14.61
CA TRP A 424 26.61 -2.99 -15.15
C TRP A 424 26.02 -3.74 -16.34
N PHE A 425 24.71 -4.05 -16.30
CA PHE A 425 24.02 -4.64 -17.44
C PHE A 425 23.88 -3.66 -18.61
N ASP A 426 23.49 -2.41 -18.32
CA ASP A 426 23.30 -1.37 -19.34
C ASP A 426 24.59 -1.10 -20.12
N ALA A 427 25.75 -1.10 -19.43
CA ALA A 427 27.06 -0.92 -20.03
C ALA A 427 27.46 -2.06 -20.99
N LYS A 428 26.86 -3.26 -20.87
CA LYS A 428 27.14 -4.40 -21.74
C LYS A 428 26.42 -4.33 -23.09
N ASN A 429 25.48 -3.43 -23.26
CA ASN A 429 24.69 -3.30 -24.48
C ASN A 429 24.08 -4.65 -24.97
N LEU A 430 23.47 -5.37 -24.05
CA LEU A 430 22.90 -6.69 -24.33
C LEU A 430 21.70 -6.59 -25.27
N PRO A 431 21.45 -7.62 -26.12
CA PRO A 431 20.20 -7.75 -26.85
C PRO A 431 18.99 -7.85 -25.93
N GLU A 432 17.80 -7.55 -26.45
CA GLU A 432 16.54 -7.76 -25.73
C GLU A 432 16.42 -9.23 -25.29
N GLY A 433 15.90 -9.46 -24.08
CA GLY A 433 15.68 -10.80 -23.54
C GLY A 433 16.94 -11.59 -23.19
N SER A 434 18.07 -10.93 -22.95
CA SER A 434 19.35 -11.61 -22.63
C SER A 434 19.56 -11.95 -21.16
N VAL A 435 18.77 -11.39 -20.26
CA VAL A 435 18.94 -11.52 -18.80
C VAL A 435 17.66 -12.04 -18.17
N LEU A 436 17.72 -13.23 -17.57
CA LEU A 436 16.58 -13.83 -16.85
C LEU A 436 16.62 -13.44 -15.37
N MET A 437 15.51 -12.94 -14.83
CA MET A 437 15.38 -12.63 -13.42
C MET A 437 13.94 -12.68 -12.91
N ASP A 438 13.75 -13.12 -11.66
CA ASP A 438 12.47 -13.04 -10.96
C ASP A 438 12.31 -11.65 -10.31
N THR A 439 11.34 -10.89 -10.76
CA THR A 439 11.13 -9.51 -10.29
C THR A 439 10.59 -9.40 -8.87
N PHE A 440 10.31 -10.48 -8.17
CA PHE A 440 9.86 -10.42 -6.77
C PHE A 440 10.87 -9.71 -5.86
N LEU A 441 12.17 -10.00 -6.03
CA LEU A 441 13.23 -9.34 -5.26
C LEU A 441 14.17 -8.50 -6.14
N THR A 442 14.15 -8.67 -7.46
CA THR A 442 15.05 -7.97 -8.39
C THR A 442 14.40 -6.80 -9.14
N TRP A 443 13.16 -6.45 -8.80
CA TRP A 443 12.43 -5.33 -9.41
C TRP A 443 13.24 -4.02 -9.42
N GLY A 444 14.08 -3.80 -8.39
CA GLY A 444 14.92 -2.62 -8.29
C GLY A 444 15.99 -2.53 -9.39
N ILE A 445 16.50 -3.67 -9.88
CA ILE A 445 17.43 -3.75 -11.00
C ILE A 445 16.70 -3.28 -12.27
N TRP A 446 15.50 -3.83 -12.53
CA TRP A 446 14.69 -3.45 -13.68
C TRP A 446 14.29 -1.97 -13.65
N LEU A 447 13.84 -1.49 -12.49
CA LEU A 447 13.42 -0.10 -12.29
C LEU A 447 14.54 0.90 -12.61
N SER A 448 15.77 0.55 -12.22
CA SER A 448 16.94 1.42 -12.32
C SER A 448 17.63 1.35 -13.68
N SER A 449 17.29 0.36 -14.53
CA SER A 449 17.91 0.20 -15.84
C SER A 449 17.33 1.19 -16.86
N GLU A 450 18.22 1.75 -17.68
CA GLU A 450 17.88 2.57 -18.85
C GLU A 450 17.44 1.69 -20.05
N ARG A 451 17.76 0.39 -20.01
CA ARG A 451 17.47 -0.58 -21.06
C ARG A 451 16.67 -1.78 -20.56
N PRO A 452 15.46 -1.57 -20.00
CA PRO A 452 14.69 -2.60 -19.30
C PRO A 452 14.30 -3.79 -20.18
N LYS A 453 14.27 -3.66 -21.50
CA LYS A 453 13.95 -4.74 -22.44
C LYS A 453 15.01 -5.84 -22.53
N GLN A 454 16.21 -5.62 -22.00
CA GLN A 454 17.24 -6.67 -21.92
C GLN A 454 16.86 -7.78 -20.94
N PHE A 455 15.89 -7.54 -20.06
CA PHE A 455 15.44 -8.49 -19.04
C PHE A 455 14.23 -9.30 -19.51
N VAL A 456 14.25 -10.61 -19.22
CA VAL A 456 13.08 -11.50 -19.19
C VAL A 456 12.62 -11.57 -17.75
N ILE A 457 11.39 -11.15 -17.51
CA ILE A 457 10.85 -10.94 -16.17
C ILE A 457 9.60 -11.80 -15.92
N THR A 458 9.23 -11.98 -14.66
CA THR A 458 8.10 -12.84 -14.24
C THR A 458 6.76 -12.53 -14.89
N SER A 459 6.55 -11.31 -15.38
CA SER A 459 5.33 -10.92 -16.08
C SER A 459 5.36 -11.21 -17.59
N ASP A 460 6.52 -11.53 -18.19
CA ASP A 460 6.61 -11.85 -19.61
C ASP A 460 5.96 -13.21 -19.89
N TYR A 461 5.19 -13.34 -20.97
CA TYR A 461 4.45 -14.57 -21.30
C TYR A 461 5.35 -15.79 -21.50
N ASP A 462 6.57 -15.59 -21.96
CA ASP A 462 7.55 -16.65 -22.16
C ASP A 462 8.50 -16.88 -20.98
N PHE A 463 8.32 -16.17 -19.84
CA PHE A 463 9.19 -16.28 -18.67
C PHE A 463 9.35 -17.73 -18.19
N VAL A 464 8.26 -18.47 -18.06
CA VAL A 464 8.30 -19.86 -17.61
C VAL A 464 9.07 -20.74 -18.60
N ALA A 465 8.86 -20.56 -19.91
CA ALA A 465 9.58 -21.29 -20.94
C ALA A 465 11.07 -20.94 -20.93
N ALA A 466 11.42 -19.67 -20.79
CA ALA A 466 12.80 -19.20 -20.66
C ALA A 466 13.47 -19.71 -19.37
N LEU A 467 12.71 -19.79 -18.26
CA LEU A 467 13.19 -20.35 -17.00
C LEU A 467 13.57 -21.84 -17.13
N TYR A 468 12.79 -22.62 -17.89
CA TYR A 468 13.06 -24.05 -18.06
C TYR A 468 14.12 -24.34 -19.13
N ARG A 469 14.28 -23.48 -20.12
CA ARG A 469 15.18 -23.68 -21.28
C ARG A 469 15.90 -22.37 -21.64
N PRO A 470 16.73 -21.81 -20.76
CA PRO A 470 17.33 -20.48 -20.95
C PRO A 470 18.17 -20.38 -22.24
N TRP A 471 18.81 -21.47 -22.67
CA TRP A 471 19.61 -21.54 -23.89
C TRP A 471 18.78 -21.41 -25.19
N ASP A 472 17.51 -21.87 -25.18
CA ASP A 472 16.63 -21.79 -26.36
C ASP A 472 16.07 -20.36 -26.55
N PHE A 473 16.07 -19.55 -25.48
CA PHE A 473 15.58 -18.17 -25.46
C PHE A 473 16.70 -17.11 -25.53
N GLY A 474 17.95 -17.51 -25.74
CA GLY A 474 19.08 -16.59 -25.86
C GLY A 474 19.49 -15.94 -24.55
N ILE A 475 19.12 -16.51 -23.41
CA ILE A 475 19.53 -16.03 -22.08
C ILE A 475 21.04 -16.16 -21.94
N ARG A 476 21.70 -15.03 -21.70
CA ARG A 476 23.16 -14.94 -21.47
C ARG A 476 23.52 -14.84 -20.00
N TYR A 477 22.62 -14.28 -19.21
CA TYR A 477 22.81 -14.08 -17.78
C TYR A 477 21.55 -14.46 -17.01
N ILE A 478 21.75 -15.01 -15.80
CA ILE A 478 20.70 -15.29 -14.82
C ILE A 478 21.05 -14.51 -13.56
N VAL A 479 20.07 -13.77 -13.02
CA VAL A 479 20.21 -13.09 -11.73
C VAL A 479 19.46 -13.90 -10.69
N ALA A 480 20.18 -14.43 -9.70
CA ALA A 480 19.58 -15.13 -8.56
C ALA A 480 19.76 -14.34 -7.27
N THR A 481 18.81 -14.50 -6.36
CA THR A 481 18.86 -13.94 -5.01
C THR A 481 19.30 -15.02 -4.01
N ASN A 482 19.88 -14.61 -2.88
CA ASN A 482 20.35 -15.53 -1.85
C ASN A 482 19.16 -16.28 -1.20
N PRO A 483 19.02 -17.60 -1.41
CA PRO A 483 17.89 -18.38 -0.89
C PRO A 483 17.93 -18.58 0.63
N GLU A 484 19.09 -18.42 1.28
CA GLU A 484 19.22 -18.55 2.74
C GLU A 484 18.71 -17.30 3.47
N ARG A 485 18.77 -16.14 2.79
CA ARG A 485 18.37 -14.84 3.35
C ARG A 485 16.95 -14.44 2.97
N ASN A 486 16.43 -14.98 1.89
CA ASN A 486 15.14 -14.60 1.31
C ASN A 486 14.22 -15.81 1.12
N VAL A 487 12.94 -15.55 0.84
CA VAL A 487 12.05 -16.57 0.32
C VAL A 487 12.56 -16.97 -1.08
N PRO A 488 12.74 -18.27 -1.38
CA PRO A 488 13.21 -18.71 -2.69
C PRO A 488 12.30 -18.18 -3.81
N ASP A 489 12.90 -17.49 -4.76
CA ASP A 489 12.24 -17.00 -5.96
C ASP A 489 12.03 -18.12 -7.00
N ALA A 490 11.45 -17.83 -8.16
CA ALA A 490 11.20 -18.82 -9.20
C ALA A 490 12.50 -19.45 -9.72
N ILE A 491 13.59 -18.68 -9.77
CA ILE A 491 14.90 -19.18 -10.23
C ILE A 491 15.47 -20.17 -9.22
N ASN A 492 15.49 -19.82 -7.94
CA ASN A 492 15.97 -20.70 -6.88
C ASN A 492 15.13 -21.98 -6.75
N ARG A 493 13.81 -21.89 -6.95
CA ARG A 493 12.95 -23.08 -6.95
C ARG A 493 13.22 -24.02 -8.14
N ARG A 494 13.49 -23.43 -9.32
CA ARG A 494 13.77 -24.21 -10.52
C ARG A 494 15.16 -24.82 -10.48
N TYR A 495 16.14 -24.09 -9.94
CA TYR A 495 17.55 -24.46 -9.86
C TYR A 495 18.05 -24.33 -8.41
N PRO A 496 17.73 -25.28 -7.51
CA PRO A 496 18.09 -25.17 -6.08
C PRO A 496 19.60 -25.10 -5.85
N GLU A 497 20.40 -25.73 -6.72
CA GLU A 497 21.86 -25.78 -6.61
C GLU A 497 22.55 -24.58 -7.29
N LEU A 498 21.80 -23.72 -8.02
CA LEU A 498 22.36 -22.59 -8.75
C LEU A 498 23.21 -21.67 -7.83
N TRP A 499 22.69 -21.42 -6.63
CA TRP A 499 23.41 -20.56 -5.66
C TRP A 499 24.71 -21.19 -5.18
N ALA A 500 24.78 -22.50 -5.01
CA ALA A 500 25.96 -23.22 -4.51
C ALA A 500 27.05 -23.36 -5.58
N ASP A 501 26.69 -23.90 -6.77
CA ASP A 501 27.68 -24.34 -7.76
C ASP A 501 27.34 -23.97 -9.21
N GLY A 502 26.22 -23.25 -9.45
CA GLY A 502 25.79 -22.87 -10.81
C GLY A 502 24.88 -23.89 -11.49
N ALA A 503 24.52 -25.00 -10.81
CA ALA A 503 23.61 -26.05 -11.27
C ALA A 503 23.97 -26.62 -12.66
N ASP A 504 25.25 -26.69 -13.01
CA ASP A 504 25.81 -27.11 -14.31
C ASP A 504 25.30 -26.33 -15.53
N ILE A 505 24.56 -25.25 -15.32
CA ILE A 505 23.99 -24.43 -16.40
C ILE A 505 24.63 -23.06 -16.54
N ALA A 506 25.31 -22.58 -15.49
CA ALA A 506 25.86 -21.23 -15.47
C ALA A 506 27.02 -21.10 -14.46
N ALA A 507 27.90 -20.13 -14.70
CA ALA A 507 29.01 -19.81 -13.81
C ALA A 507 28.87 -18.39 -13.24
N VAL A 508 29.20 -18.22 -11.96
CA VAL A 508 29.18 -16.91 -11.28
C VAL A 508 30.10 -15.93 -11.99
N THR A 509 29.59 -14.77 -12.33
CA THR A 509 30.35 -13.68 -12.97
C THR A 509 30.50 -12.47 -12.02
N LEU A 510 29.49 -12.23 -11.19
CA LEU A 510 29.46 -11.08 -10.29
C LEU A 510 28.61 -11.41 -9.07
N SER A 511 29.05 -10.95 -7.91
CA SER A 511 28.29 -10.97 -6.66
C SER A 511 28.05 -9.54 -6.18
N ALA A 512 26.92 -9.30 -5.51
CA ALA A 512 26.61 -8.02 -4.92
C ALA A 512 25.91 -8.18 -3.56
N ASP A 513 26.29 -7.33 -2.61
CA ASP A 513 25.70 -7.28 -1.28
C ASP A 513 24.28 -6.68 -1.35
N GLY A 514 23.48 -6.98 -0.32
CA GLY A 514 22.21 -6.34 -0.07
C GLY A 514 22.34 -5.01 0.70
N PRO A 515 21.24 -4.56 1.31
CA PRO A 515 21.25 -3.43 2.25
C PRO A 515 22.14 -3.69 3.48
N THR A 516 22.24 -4.95 3.91
CA THR A 516 23.22 -5.44 4.88
C THR A 516 24.50 -5.88 4.15
N PRO A 517 25.66 -5.99 4.84
CA PRO A 517 26.92 -6.42 4.22
C PRO A 517 26.95 -7.93 3.90
N ASP A 518 25.80 -8.50 3.55
CA ASP A 518 25.64 -9.89 3.18
C ASP A 518 25.40 -10.00 1.66
N GLU A 519 25.95 -11.01 1.03
CA GLU A 519 25.75 -11.29 -0.38
C GLU A 519 24.24 -11.58 -0.63
N MET A 520 23.62 -10.74 -1.46
CA MET A 520 22.21 -10.82 -1.77
C MET A 520 21.95 -11.26 -3.21
N PHE A 521 22.79 -10.87 -4.14
CA PHE A 521 22.62 -11.13 -5.57
C PHE A 521 23.84 -11.82 -6.15
N ARG A 522 23.61 -12.81 -7.02
CA ARG A 522 24.61 -13.36 -7.92
C ARG A 522 24.16 -13.23 -9.36
N VAL A 523 25.06 -12.81 -10.23
CA VAL A 523 24.87 -12.80 -11.67
C VAL A 523 25.67 -13.96 -12.24
N TYR A 524 24.97 -14.86 -12.90
CA TYR A 524 25.55 -16.03 -13.55
C TYR A 524 25.58 -15.82 -15.06
N ARG A 525 26.68 -16.21 -15.70
CA ARG A 525 26.75 -16.34 -17.16
C ARG A 525 26.40 -17.76 -17.55
N THR A 526 25.45 -17.94 -18.45
CA THR A 526 25.05 -19.27 -18.94
C THR A 526 26.19 -19.93 -19.69
N THR A 527 26.40 -21.24 -19.44
CA THR A 527 27.48 -22.03 -20.06
C THR A 527 27.03 -22.81 -21.28
N GLY A 528 25.75 -22.77 -21.61
CA GLY A 528 25.12 -23.51 -22.71
C GLY A 528 24.18 -24.62 -22.25
N ARG A 529 23.71 -25.43 -23.18
CA ARG A 529 22.79 -26.52 -22.87
C ARG A 529 23.53 -27.59 -22.06
N PRO A 530 23.03 -28.03 -20.89
CA PRO A 530 23.64 -29.14 -20.18
C PRO A 530 23.62 -30.40 -21.03
N ALA A 531 24.68 -31.22 -20.90
CA ALA A 531 24.72 -32.51 -21.56
C ALA A 531 23.51 -33.34 -21.12
N PRO A 532 22.86 -34.09 -22.02
CA PRO A 532 21.80 -34.98 -21.63
C PRO A 532 22.33 -35.97 -20.58
N PRO A 533 21.55 -36.29 -19.53
CA PRO A 533 21.99 -37.27 -18.55
C PRO A 533 22.34 -38.58 -19.27
N PRO A 534 23.39 -39.29 -18.83
CA PRO A 534 23.76 -40.55 -19.42
C PRO A 534 22.53 -41.47 -19.44
N SER A 535 22.22 -42.02 -20.61
CA SER A 535 21.06 -42.89 -20.80
C SER A 535 21.11 -44.01 -19.75
N ALA A 536 20.18 -44.02 -18.83
CA ALA A 536 20.06 -45.09 -17.87
C ALA A 536 19.70 -46.38 -18.60
N THR A 537 20.67 -47.25 -18.79
CA THR A 537 20.44 -48.58 -19.31
C THR A 537 19.81 -49.42 -18.21
N ILE A 538 18.49 -49.59 -18.25
CA ILE A 538 17.83 -50.61 -17.39
C ILE A 538 18.34 -51.98 -17.88
N ARG A 539 19.33 -52.53 -17.20
CA ARG A 539 19.70 -53.93 -17.39
C ARG A 539 18.58 -54.75 -16.79
N GLN A 540 17.85 -55.52 -17.58
CA GLN A 540 17.01 -56.60 -17.07
C GLN A 540 17.95 -57.53 -16.32
N ALA A 541 17.72 -57.65 -15.00
CA ALA A 541 18.33 -58.72 -14.24
C ALA A 541 17.79 -60.06 -14.83
N GLY A 542 18.65 -60.81 -15.52
CA GLY A 542 18.34 -62.15 -15.98
C GLY A 542 18.03 -63.02 -14.78
N GLY A 543 16.87 -63.67 -14.83
CA GLY A 543 16.38 -64.62 -13.82
C GLY A 543 17.13 -65.89 -13.76
#